data_d06b7d77c3b244636ca1daac36ecddc7
#
_entry.id   d06b7d77c3b244636ca1daac36ecddc7
#
_cell.length_a   1.000
_cell.length_b   1.000
_cell.length_c   1.000
_cell.angle_alpha   90.00
_cell.angle_beta   90.00
_cell.angle_gamma   90.00
#
_symmetry.space_group_name_H-M   'P 1'
#
loop_
_entity.id
_entity.type
_entity.pdbx_description
1 polymer ?
#
loop_
_entity_poly.entity_id
_entity_poly.type
_entity_poly.pdbx_seq_one_letter_code
_entity_poly.pdbx_strand_id
1 'polypeptide(L)'
;MVKSKVENQPLFDGNDKLFKFYLQDCKLYFEYGVGLSTSWVFENSNTKIIAVDTDKEWISHVDNRVDNLRVKLVWVNLGDLTKWGRPNSYKYRNNFIDYVGGVWNFKSQADVILFDGRFIVSCFLYSVIHSKKDSIIIFDDYFNRPWYHIVEDVIPLHDKCGRQAIFKVPDNYNKNLAQDLLIKFLYVFD
;
A
#
# COMPACT_ATOMS: atom_id res chain seq x y z
N MET A 1 -32.87 4.79 -6.76
CA MET A 1 -31.76 4.56 -5.83
C MET A 1 -31.28 3.12 -6.01
N VAL A 2 -30.28 2.91 -6.84
CA VAL A 2 -29.66 1.60 -7.03
C VAL A 2 -28.47 1.58 -6.09
N LYS A 3 -28.63 1.00 -4.89
CA LYS A 3 -27.48 0.61 -4.05
C LYS A 3 -26.76 -0.48 -4.82
N SER A 4 -25.58 -0.16 -5.30
CA SER A 4 -24.78 -1.01 -6.14
C SER A 4 -24.27 -2.22 -5.37
N LYS A 5 -24.23 -3.37 -6.05
CA LYS A 5 -23.76 -4.70 -5.65
C LYS A 5 -22.29 -4.79 -5.16
N VAL A 6 -21.68 -3.71 -4.64
CA VAL A 6 -20.30 -3.71 -4.13
C VAL A 6 -20.23 -4.26 -2.69
N GLU A 7 -21.37 -4.29 -1.97
CA GLU A 7 -21.43 -4.68 -0.54
C GLU A 7 -21.00 -6.13 -0.23
N ASN A 8 -20.83 -7.00 -1.24
CA ASN A 8 -20.57 -8.43 -1.01
C ASN A 8 -19.42 -9.04 -1.79
N GLN A 9 -18.59 -8.26 -2.47
CA GLN A 9 -17.37 -8.83 -3.04
C GLN A 9 -16.30 -9.00 -1.96
N PRO A 10 -15.80 -10.22 -1.74
CA PRO A 10 -14.71 -10.44 -0.80
C PRO A 10 -13.46 -9.73 -1.33
N LEU A 11 -12.81 -8.95 -0.46
CA LEU A 11 -11.48 -8.40 -0.74
C LEU A 11 -10.43 -9.52 -0.61
N PHE A 12 -9.35 -9.42 -1.37
CA PHE A 12 -8.18 -10.31 -1.24
C PHE A 12 -8.56 -11.80 -1.28
N ASP A 13 -9.45 -12.20 -2.20
CA ASP A 13 -9.99 -13.56 -2.33
C ASP A 13 -10.64 -14.11 -1.04
N GLY A 14 -11.25 -13.23 -0.25
CA GLY A 14 -11.88 -13.57 1.03
C GLY A 14 -10.94 -13.54 2.24
N ASN A 15 -9.68 -13.16 2.06
CA ASN A 15 -8.69 -13.07 3.14
C ASN A 15 -8.63 -11.67 3.77
N ASP A 16 -9.78 -11.07 4.04
CA ASP A 16 -9.90 -9.67 4.46
C ASP A 16 -10.16 -9.48 5.97
N LYS A 17 -10.13 -10.54 6.76
CA LYS A 17 -10.49 -10.51 8.18
C LYS A 17 -9.58 -9.59 9.00
N LEU A 18 -8.26 -9.71 8.87
CA LEU A 18 -7.30 -8.85 9.58
C LEU A 18 -7.30 -7.44 9.03
N PHE A 19 -7.44 -7.26 7.71
CA PHE A 19 -7.62 -5.95 7.09
C PHE A 19 -8.79 -5.19 7.73
N LYS A 20 -9.96 -5.81 7.78
CA LYS A 20 -11.15 -5.24 8.42
C LYS A 20 -10.97 -4.98 9.90
N PHE A 21 -10.29 -5.88 10.62
CA PHE A 21 -10.01 -5.73 12.05
C PHE A 21 -9.16 -4.49 12.34
N TYR A 22 -8.03 -4.32 11.63
CA TYR A 22 -7.15 -3.17 11.88
C TYR A 22 -7.71 -1.82 11.40
N LEU A 23 -8.73 -1.84 10.54
CA LEU A 23 -9.39 -0.60 10.10
C LEU A 23 -10.48 -0.10 11.05
N GLN A 24 -10.92 -0.88 12.05
CA GLN A 24 -12.00 -0.47 12.96
C GLN A 24 -11.71 0.85 13.68
N ASP A 25 -10.46 1.03 14.17
CA ASP A 25 -10.03 2.22 14.90
C ASP A 25 -9.03 3.09 14.12
N CYS A 26 -8.85 2.80 12.83
CA CYS A 26 -7.92 3.50 11.95
C CYS A 26 -8.41 4.92 11.65
N LYS A 27 -7.56 5.92 11.91
CA LYS A 27 -7.84 7.33 11.60
C LYS A 27 -7.25 7.76 10.27
N LEU A 28 -6.08 7.20 9.92
CA LEU A 28 -5.38 7.47 8.69
C LEU A 28 -4.84 6.17 8.08
N TYR A 29 -5.28 5.91 6.89
CA TYR A 29 -4.91 4.74 6.08
C TYR A 29 -4.10 5.18 4.86
N PHE A 30 -2.97 4.51 4.64
CA PHE A 30 -2.19 4.62 3.41
C PHE A 30 -2.34 3.37 2.55
N GLU A 31 -2.30 3.56 1.23
CA GLU A 31 -2.44 2.45 0.29
C GLU A 31 -1.51 2.63 -0.91
N TYR A 32 -0.81 1.57 -1.24
CA TYR A 32 -0.06 1.41 -2.48
C TYR A 32 -0.82 0.44 -3.39
N GLY A 33 -1.36 0.96 -4.48
CA GLY A 33 -2.31 0.26 -5.36
C GLY A 33 -3.75 0.69 -5.10
N VAL A 34 -4.29 1.59 -5.94
CA VAL A 34 -5.66 2.10 -5.82
C VAL A 34 -6.64 1.12 -6.43
N GLY A 35 -7.70 0.75 -5.69
CA GLY A 35 -8.67 -0.21 -6.19
C GLY A 35 -9.92 -0.42 -5.35
N LEU A 36 -10.35 -1.68 -5.28
CA LEU A 36 -11.55 -2.07 -4.52
C LEU A 36 -11.38 -1.84 -3.01
N SER A 37 -10.18 -2.06 -2.46
CA SER A 37 -9.84 -1.81 -1.07
C SER A 37 -10.00 -0.34 -0.71
N THR A 38 -9.51 0.58 -1.55
CA THR A 38 -9.68 2.03 -1.39
C THR A 38 -11.16 2.40 -1.28
N SER A 39 -11.97 1.92 -2.24
CA SER A 39 -13.42 2.16 -2.27
C SER A 39 -14.11 1.56 -1.04
N TRP A 40 -13.73 0.34 -0.66
CA TRP A 40 -14.30 -0.32 0.51
C TRP A 40 -14.01 0.46 1.81
N VAL A 41 -12.78 0.92 2.03
CA VAL A 41 -12.42 1.72 3.22
C VAL A 41 -13.22 3.03 3.24
N PHE A 42 -13.37 3.68 2.08
CA PHE A 42 -14.18 4.88 1.98
C PHE A 42 -15.64 4.65 2.37
N GLU A 43 -16.25 3.59 1.89
CA GLU A 43 -17.68 3.28 2.09
C GLU A 43 -17.98 2.75 3.50
N ASN A 44 -17.04 2.03 4.12
CA ASN A 44 -17.29 1.27 5.36
C ASN A 44 -16.61 1.86 6.61
N SER A 45 -15.91 2.99 6.48
CA SER A 45 -15.25 3.66 7.60
C SER A 45 -15.30 5.19 7.48
N ASN A 46 -14.89 5.90 8.54
CA ASN A 46 -14.65 7.33 8.52
C ASN A 46 -13.15 7.68 8.40
N THR A 47 -12.33 6.70 8.07
CA THR A 47 -10.89 6.81 7.94
C THR A 47 -10.50 7.79 6.83
N LYS A 48 -9.51 8.64 7.08
CA LYS A 48 -8.85 9.41 6.02
C LYS A 48 -7.96 8.49 5.20
N ILE A 49 -7.94 8.67 3.89
CA ILE A 49 -7.25 7.80 2.95
C ILE A 49 -6.25 8.62 2.15
N ILE A 50 -5.02 8.12 2.03
CA ILE A 50 -4.04 8.58 1.07
C ILE A 50 -3.54 7.36 0.32
N ALA A 51 -3.78 7.32 -0.99
CA ALA A 51 -3.42 6.19 -1.82
C ALA A 51 -2.63 6.63 -3.06
N VAL A 52 -1.69 5.80 -3.50
CA VAL A 52 -0.85 6.06 -4.67
C VAL A 52 -1.00 4.94 -5.69
N ASP A 53 -1.07 5.31 -6.97
CA ASP A 53 -1.06 4.35 -8.08
C ASP A 53 -0.27 4.89 -9.28
N THR A 54 0.13 3.97 -10.15
CA THR A 54 0.76 4.23 -11.44
C THR A 54 -0.26 4.36 -12.56
N ASP A 55 -1.42 3.71 -12.41
CA ASP A 55 -2.48 3.64 -13.42
C ASP A 55 -3.49 4.78 -13.24
N LYS A 56 -3.49 5.68 -14.22
CA LYS A 56 -4.37 6.85 -14.20
C LYS A 56 -5.85 6.49 -14.37
N GLU A 57 -6.15 5.40 -15.05
CA GLU A 57 -7.54 4.96 -15.26
C GLU A 57 -8.13 4.44 -13.94
N TRP A 58 -7.35 3.65 -13.17
CA TRP A 58 -7.75 3.22 -11.83
C TRP A 58 -7.94 4.40 -10.89
N ILE A 59 -7.01 5.35 -10.87
CA ILE A 59 -7.15 6.60 -10.10
C ILE A 59 -8.48 7.29 -10.45
N SER A 60 -8.74 7.52 -11.73
CA SER A 60 -9.97 8.19 -12.18
C SER A 60 -11.23 7.41 -11.84
N HIS A 61 -11.17 6.07 -11.90
CA HIS A 61 -12.30 5.21 -11.57
C HIS A 61 -12.70 5.31 -10.09
N VAL A 62 -11.72 5.37 -9.19
CA VAL A 62 -11.96 5.52 -7.76
C VAL A 62 -12.31 6.96 -7.40
N ASP A 63 -11.63 7.96 -7.99
CA ASP A 63 -11.86 9.39 -7.75
C ASP A 63 -13.33 9.81 -7.97
N ASN A 64 -13.97 9.24 -9.00
CA ASN A 64 -15.38 9.47 -9.29
C ASN A 64 -16.36 8.88 -8.24
N ARG A 65 -15.87 8.09 -7.28
CA ARG A 65 -16.68 7.38 -6.27
C ARG A 65 -16.45 7.85 -4.86
N VAL A 66 -15.40 8.62 -4.62
CA VAL A 66 -14.96 9.02 -3.29
C VAL A 66 -15.07 10.54 -3.07
N ASP A 67 -15.03 10.96 -1.81
CA ASP A 67 -15.03 12.37 -1.44
C ASP A 67 -13.59 12.88 -1.25
N ASN A 68 -13.20 13.87 -2.01
CA ASN A 68 -11.88 14.51 -1.99
C ASN A 68 -11.52 15.21 -0.66
N LEU A 69 -12.47 15.43 0.23
CA LEU A 69 -12.20 15.93 1.57
C LEU A 69 -11.53 14.87 2.46
N ARG A 70 -11.85 13.61 2.21
CA ARG A 70 -11.39 12.47 3.02
C ARG A 70 -10.37 11.60 2.31
N VAL A 71 -10.37 11.59 0.98
CA VAL A 71 -9.50 10.76 0.15
C VAL A 71 -8.55 11.61 -0.66
N LYS A 72 -7.26 11.26 -0.65
CA LYS A 72 -6.22 11.84 -1.50
C LYS A 72 -5.64 10.74 -2.37
N LEU A 73 -5.85 10.85 -3.68
CA LEU A 73 -5.28 9.94 -4.66
C LEU A 73 -4.06 10.59 -5.32
N VAL A 74 -2.96 9.86 -5.35
CA VAL A 74 -1.69 10.30 -5.93
C VAL A 74 -1.42 9.45 -7.17
N TRP A 75 -1.42 10.07 -8.33
CA TRP A 75 -0.96 9.42 -9.56
C TRP A 75 0.50 9.71 -9.81
N VAL A 76 1.29 8.68 -10.07
CA VAL A 76 2.71 8.82 -10.43
C VAL A 76 2.93 8.24 -11.83
N ASN A 77 3.37 9.09 -12.75
CA ASN A 77 3.64 8.70 -14.13
C ASN A 77 4.94 7.90 -14.23
N LEU A 78 4.82 6.61 -14.49
CA LEU A 78 5.95 5.70 -14.72
C LEU A 78 6.11 5.30 -16.20
N GLY A 79 5.45 6.02 -17.12
CA GLY A 79 5.44 5.77 -18.56
C GLY A 79 4.43 4.71 -18.97
N ASP A 80 4.73 3.98 -20.04
CA ASP A 80 3.87 2.91 -20.52
C ASP A 80 3.85 1.77 -19.49
N LEU A 81 2.64 1.28 -19.20
CA LEU A 81 2.40 0.24 -18.22
C LEU A 81 2.07 -1.10 -18.89
N THR A 82 2.47 -2.18 -18.25
CA THR A 82 1.98 -3.53 -18.53
C THR A 82 0.86 -3.91 -17.54
N LYS A 83 0.50 -5.19 -17.47
CA LYS A 83 -0.55 -5.65 -16.55
C LYS A 83 -0.28 -5.19 -15.11
N TRP A 84 -1.36 -4.81 -14.41
CA TRP A 84 -1.34 -4.46 -12.99
C TRP A 84 -0.50 -3.21 -12.66
N GLY A 85 -0.43 -2.24 -13.56
CA GLY A 85 0.29 -0.98 -13.31
C GLY A 85 1.82 -1.11 -13.31
N ARG A 86 2.39 -2.23 -13.80
CA ARG A 86 3.83 -2.44 -13.85
C ARG A 86 4.46 -1.61 -14.97
N PRO A 87 5.53 -0.81 -14.69
CA PRO A 87 6.26 -0.11 -15.73
C PRO A 87 6.80 -1.05 -16.82
N ASN A 88 6.68 -0.64 -18.08
CA ASN A 88 7.19 -1.40 -19.20
C ASN A 88 8.72 -1.24 -19.40
N SER A 89 9.31 -0.19 -18.82
CA SER A 89 10.73 0.12 -18.96
C SER A 89 11.26 1.02 -17.87
N TYR A 90 12.58 1.20 -17.82
CA TYR A 90 13.27 2.14 -16.93
C TYR A 90 13.32 3.60 -17.44
N LYS A 91 12.58 3.94 -18.50
CA LYS A 91 12.58 5.28 -19.08
C LYS A 91 12.23 6.36 -18.05
N TYR A 92 11.30 6.07 -17.17
CA TYR A 92 10.82 6.95 -16.10
C TYR A 92 11.38 6.61 -14.72
N ARG A 93 12.54 5.95 -14.64
CA ARG A 93 13.13 5.50 -13.37
C ARG A 93 13.34 6.61 -12.33
N ASN A 94 13.48 7.85 -12.76
CA ASN A 94 13.64 8.99 -11.85
C ASN A 94 12.36 9.26 -11.03
N ASN A 95 11.20 8.79 -11.51
CA ASN A 95 9.91 8.93 -10.83
C ASN A 95 9.60 7.74 -9.89
N PHE A 96 10.46 6.71 -9.86
CA PHE A 96 10.20 5.54 -9.00
C PHE A 96 10.18 5.92 -7.52
N ILE A 97 11.08 6.80 -7.11
CA ILE A 97 11.09 7.33 -5.73
C ILE A 97 9.84 8.15 -5.42
N ASP A 98 9.25 8.82 -6.41
CA ASP A 98 8.00 9.58 -6.22
C ASP A 98 6.81 8.65 -5.97
N TYR A 99 6.81 7.45 -6.54
CA TYR A 99 5.83 6.42 -6.22
C TYR A 99 6.05 5.85 -4.82
N VAL A 100 7.28 5.47 -4.50
CA VAL A 100 7.66 4.89 -3.20
C VAL A 100 7.37 5.85 -2.04
N GLY A 101 7.65 7.14 -2.22
CA GLY A 101 7.37 8.20 -1.25
C GLY A 101 5.97 8.82 -1.34
N GLY A 102 5.15 8.42 -2.33
CA GLY A 102 3.94 9.15 -2.73
C GLY A 102 2.96 9.45 -1.60
N VAL A 103 2.63 8.45 -0.80
CA VAL A 103 1.71 8.61 0.34
C VAL A 103 2.31 9.41 1.50
N TRP A 104 3.64 9.52 1.57
CA TRP A 104 4.38 10.21 2.65
C TRP A 104 4.56 11.72 2.42
N ASN A 105 4.30 12.21 1.21
CA ASN A 105 4.43 13.63 0.85
C ASN A 105 3.49 14.55 1.65
N PHE A 106 2.49 14.01 2.31
CA PHE A 106 1.51 14.74 3.12
C PHE A 106 1.95 14.96 4.58
N LYS A 107 3.18 14.58 4.95
CA LYS A 107 3.77 14.75 6.30
C LYS A 107 2.87 14.24 7.41
N SER A 108 2.22 13.11 7.21
CA SER A 108 1.28 12.49 8.14
C SER A 108 1.71 11.06 8.47
N GLN A 109 1.17 10.51 9.56
CA GLN A 109 1.55 9.21 10.11
C GLN A 109 0.36 8.25 10.06
N ALA A 110 0.43 7.26 9.19
CA ALA A 110 -0.62 6.27 9.05
C ALA A 110 -0.72 5.34 10.26
N ASP A 111 -1.94 4.92 10.57
CA ASP A 111 -2.22 3.85 11.52
C ASP A 111 -2.12 2.48 10.83
N VAL A 112 -2.62 2.40 9.60
CA VAL A 112 -2.59 1.19 8.76
C VAL A 112 -2.08 1.55 7.37
N ILE A 113 -1.23 0.68 6.80
CA ILE A 113 -0.67 0.82 5.46
C ILE A 113 -0.90 -0.50 4.71
N LEU A 114 -1.54 -0.45 3.54
CA LEU A 114 -1.71 -1.61 2.65
C LEU A 114 -0.73 -1.54 1.49
N PHE A 115 -0.10 -2.66 1.21
CA PHE A 115 0.69 -2.89 0.01
C PHE A 115 0.02 -3.91 -0.91
N ASP A 116 -0.57 -3.42 -2.00
CA ASP A 116 -1.19 -4.21 -3.09
C ASP A 116 -0.91 -3.54 -4.46
N GLY A 117 0.28 -2.98 -4.61
CA GLY A 117 0.70 -2.22 -5.81
C GLY A 117 2.01 -2.72 -6.42
N ARG A 118 2.90 -1.77 -6.74
CA ARG A 118 4.23 -2.03 -7.34
C ARG A 118 5.36 -1.57 -6.43
N PHE A 119 6.60 -1.98 -6.72
CA PHE A 119 7.79 -1.63 -5.91
C PHE A 119 7.63 -2.02 -4.44
N ILE A 120 6.92 -3.09 -4.17
CA ILE A 120 6.37 -3.41 -2.85
C ILE A 120 7.46 -3.48 -1.77
N VAL A 121 8.62 -4.10 -2.05
CA VAL A 121 9.74 -4.16 -1.09
C VAL A 121 10.24 -2.74 -0.76
N SER A 122 10.41 -1.88 -1.77
CA SER A 122 10.84 -0.50 -1.53
C SER A 122 9.79 0.32 -0.79
N CYS A 123 8.52 0.16 -1.15
CA CYS A 123 7.41 0.83 -0.45
C CYS A 123 7.33 0.40 1.01
N PHE A 124 7.52 -0.90 1.29
CA PHE A 124 7.58 -1.43 2.65
C PHE A 124 8.74 -0.80 3.44
N LEU A 125 9.96 -0.87 2.90
CA LEU A 125 11.16 -0.36 3.57
C LEU A 125 11.07 1.15 3.83
N TYR A 126 10.61 1.90 2.82
CA TYR A 126 10.38 3.33 2.95
C TYR A 126 9.34 3.62 4.05
N SER A 127 8.26 2.84 4.06
CA SER A 127 7.21 3.00 5.06
C SER A 127 7.68 2.64 6.47
N VAL A 128 8.47 1.57 6.65
CA VAL A 128 9.06 1.24 7.97
C VAL A 128 9.93 2.38 8.48
N ILE A 129 10.75 3.00 7.61
CA ILE A 129 11.65 4.11 7.98
C ILE A 129 10.87 5.37 8.43
N HIS A 130 9.70 5.62 7.83
CA HIS A 130 8.93 6.85 8.04
C HIS A 130 7.72 6.68 8.96
N SER A 131 7.33 5.46 9.30
CA SER A 131 6.18 5.18 10.18
C SER A 131 6.49 5.50 11.64
N LYS A 132 5.42 5.84 12.36
CA LYS A 132 5.45 5.81 13.83
C LYS A 132 5.48 4.36 14.33
N LYS A 133 5.92 4.19 15.57
CA LYS A 133 5.77 2.92 16.30
C LYS A 133 4.30 2.47 16.26
N ASP A 134 4.13 1.15 16.27
CA ASP A 134 2.83 0.47 16.29
C ASP A 134 1.97 0.66 15.04
N SER A 135 2.45 1.37 13.99
CA SER A 135 1.80 1.35 12.67
C SER A 135 1.69 -0.08 12.16
N ILE A 136 0.53 -0.43 11.63
CA ILE A 136 0.27 -1.75 11.06
C ILE A 136 0.51 -1.70 9.56
N ILE A 137 1.26 -2.66 9.06
CA ILE A 137 1.50 -2.87 7.64
C ILE A 137 0.82 -4.17 7.23
N ILE A 138 -0.03 -4.09 6.21
CA ILE A 138 -0.69 -5.23 5.58
C ILE A 138 -0.07 -5.40 4.20
N PHE A 139 0.52 -6.56 3.96
CA PHE A 139 1.25 -6.87 2.75
C PHE A 139 0.52 -7.98 1.99
N ASP A 140 -0.16 -7.64 0.90
CA ASP A 140 -0.92 -8.61 0.10
C ASP A 140 -0.02 -9.47 -0.80
N ASP A 141 -0.49 -10.63 -1.22
CA ASP A 141 0.24 -11.59 -2.06
C ASP A 141 1.63 -12.02 -1.51
N TYR A 142 1.81 -11.95 -0.19
CA TYR A 142 3.11 -12.13 0.45
C TYR A 142 3.64 -13.56 0.36
N PHE A 143 2.83 -14.54 0.75
CA PHE A 143 3.30 -15.92 0.93
C PHE A 143 3.54 -16.68 -0.35
N ASN A 144 2.94 -16.27 -1.45
CA ASN A 144 3.16 -16.87 -2.77
C ASN A 144 4.30 -16.20 -3.56
N ARG A 145 4.98 -15.21 -2.96
CA ARG A 145 6.10 -14.46 -3.55
C ARG A 145 7.32 -14.45 -2.62
N PRO A 146 8.14 -15.52 -2.59
CA PRO A 146 9.24 -15.67 -1.63
C PRO A 146 10.28 -14.54 -1.65
N TRP A 147 10.42 -13.81 -2.76
CA TRP A 147 11.33 -12.67 -2.87
C TRP A 147 10.91 -11.48 -2.00
N TYR A 148 9.67 -11.44 -1.52
CA TYR A 148 9.23 -10.42 -0.56
C TYR A 148 9.74 -10.70 0.85
N HIS A 149 10.08 -11.94 1.19
CA HIS A 149 10.46 -12.34 2.55
C HIS A 149 11.75 -11.66 3.04
N ILE A 150 12.53 -11.03 2.17
CA ILE A 150 13.70 -10.19 2.55
C ILE A 150 13.32 -9.07 3.54
N VAL A 151 12.07 -8.63 3.59
CA VAL A 151 11.64 -7.60 4.53
C VAL A 151 11.63 -8.08 5.99
N GLU A 152 11.58 -9.40 6.22
CA GLU A 152 11.67 -9.99 7.56
C GLU A 152 13.06 -9.85 8.19
N ASP A 153 14.10 -9.58 7.39
CA ASP A 153 15.42 -9.23 7.92
C ASP A 153 15.41 -7.86 8.63
N VAL A 154 14.42 -7.02 8.37
CA VAL A 154 14.27 -5.67 8.96
C VAL A 154 13.32 -5.67 10.13
N ILE A 155 12.10 -6.18 9.95
CA ILE A 155 11.12 -6.34 11.02
C ILE A 155 10.41 -7.70 10.88
N PRO A 156 10.16 -8.40 11.99
CA PRO A 156 9.57 -9.73 11.94
C PRO A 156 8.10 -9.71 11.53
N LEU A 157 7.67 -10.81 10.92
CA LEU A 157 6.25 -11.08 10.69
C LEU A 157 5.49 -11.05 12.03
N HIS A 158 4.36 -10.33 12.06
CA HIS A 158 3.54 -10.21 13.26
C HIS A 158 2.33 -11.17 13.25
N ASP A 159 1.63 -11.27 12.12
CA ASP A 159 0.44 -12.13 11.96
C ASP A 159 0.22 -12.44 10.47
N LYS A 160 -0.74 -13.31 10.17
CA LYS A 160 -1.10 -13.68 8.78
C LYS A 160 -2.59 -13.95 8.60
N CYS A 161 -3.12 -13.62 7.41
CA CYS A 161 -4.48 -13.94 7.02
C CYS A 161 -4.50 -14.35 5.54
N GLY A 162 -4.61 -15.66 5.28
CA GLY A 162 -4.56 -16.18 3.92
C GLY A 162 -3.26 -15.80 3.21
N ARG A 163 -3.36 -15.04 2.12
CA ARG A 163 -2.20 -14.57 1.35
C ARG A 163 -1.53 -13.32 1.93
N GLN A 164 -2.14 -12.68 2.93
CA GLN A 164 -1.64 -11.46 3.54
C GLN A 164 -0.71 -11.71 4.72
N ALA A 165 0.40 -10.99 4.77
CA ALA A 165 1.27 -10.86 5.93
C ALA A 165 0.98 -9.55 6.66
N ILE A 166 1.03 -9.60 8.00
CA ILE A 166 0.86 -8.42 8.84
C ILE A 166 2.18 -8.15 9.55
N PHE A 167 2.62 -6.91 9.50
CA PHE A 167 3.78 -6.42 10.23
C PHE A 167 3.35 -5.29 11.16
N LYS A 168 4.03 -5.19 12.29
CA LYS A 168 3.86 -4.10 13.24
C LYS A 168 5.17 -3.37 13.41
N VAL A 169 5.20 -2.08 13.14
CA VAL A 169 6.44 -1.29 13.19
C VAL A 169 6.93 -1.19 14.65
N PRO A 170 8.12 -1.72 14.99
CA PRO A 170 8.65 -1.67 16.35
C PRO A 170 9.36 -0.34 16.64
N ASP A 171 9.69 -0.08 17.90
CA ASP A 171 10.56 1.05 18.27
C ASP A 171 11.98 0.92 17.71
N ASN A 172 12.49 -0.31 17.75
CA ASN A 172 13.86 -0.60 17.37
C ASN A 172 13.92 -1.64 16.26
N TYR A 173 14.65 -1.33 15.21
CA TYR A 173 14.97 -2.22 14.10
C TYR A 173 16.31 -1.78 13.49
N ASN A 174 16.88 -2.58 12.61
CA ASN A 174 18.12 -2.24 11.94
C ASN A 174 17.85 -1.20 10.80
N LYS A 175 17.93 0.10 11.17
CA LYS A 175 17.68 1.21 10.24
C LYS A 175 18.67 1.25 9.08
N ASN A 176 19.93 0.89 9.32
CA ASN A 176 20.95 0.87 8.27
C ASN A 176 20.62 -0.21 7.23
N LEU A 177 20.25 -1.41 7.70
CA LEU A 177 19.80 -2.47 6.78
C LEU A 177 18.56 -2.07 5.98
N ALA A 178 17.58 -1.43 6.64
CA ALA A 178 16.39 -0.94 5.94
C ALA A 178 16.74 0.06 4.82
N GLN A 179 17.65 1.00 5.09
CA GLN A 179 18.11 1.98 4.10
C GLN A 179 18.91 1.32 2.96
N ASP A 180 19.81 0.40 3.28
CA ASP A 180 20.60 -0.32 2.28
C ASP A 180 19.72 -1.15 1.34
N LEU A 181 18.73 -1.85 1.89
CA LEU A 181 17.78 -2.63 1.12
C LEU A 181 16.88 -1.71 0.27
N LEU A 182 16.40 -0.58 0.83
CA LEU A 182 15.63 0.39 0.09
C LEU A 182 16.34 0.85 -1.19
N ILE A 183 17.62 1.21 -1.08
CA ILE A 183 18.44 1.63 -2.23
C ILE A 183 18.56 0.50 -3.27
N LYS A 184 18.77 -0.74 -2.83
CA LYS A 184 18.92 -1.91 -3.71
C LYS A 184 17.63 -2.26 -4.45
N PHE A 185 16.48 -2.13 -3.78
CA PHE A 185 15.18 -2.49 -4.34
C PHE A 185 14.45 -1.36 -5.04
N LEU A 186 14.93 -0.10 -4.97
CA LEU A 186 14.25 1.07 -5.53
C LEU A 186 13.93 0.92 -7.03
N TYR A 187 14.71 0.14 -7.76
CA TYR A 187 14.52 -0.09 -9.19
C TYR A 187 13.95 -1.47 -9.52
N VAL A 188 13.50 -2.20 -8.52
CA VAL A 188 12.85 -3.51 -8.69
C VAL A 188 11.34 -3.28 -8.71
N PHE A 189 10.76 -3.31 -9.89
CA PHE A 189 9.30 -3.28 -10.07
C PHE A 189 8.81 -4.70 -10.37
N ASP A 190 8.18 -5.28 -9.43
CA ASP A 190 7.64 -6.64 -9.42
C ASP A 190 6.18 -6.72 -9.90
#